data_6f2701e69548fc6ea25c55c67ab940f5
#
_entry.id   6f2701e69548fc6ea25c55c67ab940f5
#
_cell.length_a   1.000
_cell.length_b   1.000
_cell.length_c   1.000
_cell.angle_alpha   90.00
_cell.angle_beta   90.00
_cell.angle_gamma   90.00
#
_symmetry.space_group_name_H-M   'P 1'
#
loop_
_entity.id
_entity.type
_entity.pdbx_description
1 polymer ?
#
loop_
_entity_poly.entity_id
_entity_poly.type
_entity_poly.pdbx_seq_one_letter_code
_entity_poly.pdbx_strand_id
1 'polypeptide(L)'
;GRVEASYDKRHLPNYGVFDEYRIFAPGSTTTVFEAAGRRFGLVVCEDVWVDGPVSELAGVDAILVLNGSPFEAGKSAVRRELVARRAREAGAPVCYVNLVGGQDDLVFDGASFVVAADGELVARAPAFVEHLLLVDLPEDGPPRGEIAPEPGPEASVYRACVAGLAGYARKNGFRSVALGLSGGIDSALVAAMAADALGGENVVGVAMPSRFSSQHSLDDAEEAPVVPLGDLE
;
A
#
# COMPACT_ATOMS: atom_id res chain seq x y z
N GLY A 1 4.92 24.42 -15.43
CA GLY A 1 4.29 24.58 -14.15
C GLY A 1 5.17 25.40 -13.20
N ARG A 2 4.57 25.91 -12.12
CA ARG A 2 5.26 26.65 -11.07
C ARG A 2 5.08 25.88 -9.75
N VAL A 3 6.13 25.81 -8.91
CA VAL A 3 6.02 25.29 -7.54
C VAL A 3 5.38 26.38 -6.67
N GLU A 4 4.25 26.09 -6.05
CA GLU A 4 3.52 27.03 -5.19
C GLU A 4 3.92 26.88 -3.71
N ALA A 5 4.20 25.67 -3.27
CA ALA A 5 4.62 25.36 -1.91
C ALA A 5 5.55 24.14 -1.88
N SER A 6 6.35 24.03 -0.83
CA SER A 6 7.14 22.85 -0.52
C SER A 6 7.03 22.53 0.98
N TYR A 7 7.18 21.27 1.32
CA TYR A 7 7.19 20.80 2.70
C TYR A 7 8.37 19.87 2.92
N ASP A 8 9.16 20.18 3.91
CA ASP A 8 10.24 19.33 4.38
C ASP A 8 9.74 18.52 5.57
N LYS A 9 9.79 17.19 5.46
CA LYS A 9 9.37 16.25 6.50
C LYS A 9 10.04 16.58 7.83
N ARG A 10 9.25 16.70 8.90
CA ARG A 10 9.74 17.15 10.21
C ARG A 10 10.25 16.01 11.09
N HIS A 11 9.62 14.84 10.99
CA HIS A 11 10.00 13.66 11.76
C HIS A 11 10.53 12.58 10.81
N LEU A 12 11.82 12.34 10.89
CA LEU A 12 12.53 11.39 10.07
C LEU A 12 12.64 10.06 10.82
N PRO A 13 11.93 8.99 10.41
CA PRO A 13 12.05 7.70 11.09
C PRO A 13 13.45 7.12 10.91
N ASN A 14 13.97 6.53 11.99
CA ASN A 14 15.29 5.88 12.02
C ASN A 14 15.18 4.56 12.80
N TYR A 15 14.20 3.74 12.43
CA TYR A 15 13.90 2.45 13.05
C TYR A 15 13.39 1.46 12.00
N GLY A 16 13.52 0.16 12.26
CA GLY A 16 13.09 -0.89 11.33
C GLY A 16 13.81 -0.77 9.99
N VAL A 17 13.03 -0.52 8.95
CA VAL A 17 13.52 -0.38 7.56
C VAL A 17 13.89 1.06 7.20
N PHE A 18 13.68 2.01 8.10
CA PHE A 18 13.91 3.43 7.85
C PHE A 18 15.26 3.89 8.41
N ASP A 19 15.99 4.68 7.61
CA ASP A 19 17.27 5.30 7.98
C ASP A 19 17.35 6.71 7.33
N GLU A 20 16.32 7.54 7.60
CA GLU A 20 16.17 8.83 6.93
C GLU A 20 17.16 9.88 7.47
N TYR A 21 17.50 9.85 8.76
CA TYR A 21 18.44 10.80 9.37
C TYR A 21 19.84 10.78 8.76
N ARG A 22 20.23 9.66 8.16
CA ARG A 22 21.53 9.56 7.48
C ARG A 22 21.59 10.39 6.20
N ILE A 23 20.43 10.64 5.57
CA ILE A 23 20.33 11.21 4.23
C ILE A 23 19.71 12.60 4.26
N PHE A 24 18.74 12.84 5.13
CA PHE A 24 17.92 14.04 5.17
C PHE A 24 18.09 14.82 6.46
N ALA A 25 17.90 16.14 6.37
CA ALA A 25 17.72 17.01 7.53
C ALA A 25 16.22 17.22 7.77
N PRO A 26 15.76 17.22 9.05
CA PRO A 26 14.36 17.46 9.36
C PRO A 26 13.96 18.90 9.04
N GLY A 27 12.73 19.06 8.52
CA GLY A 27 12.07 20.34 8.41
C GLY A 27 11.63 20.89 9.78
N SER A 28 11.20 22.14 9.81
CA SER A 28 10.76 22.80 11.05
C SER A 28 9.48 23.60 10.90
N THR A 29 8.92 23.69 9.69
CA THR A 29 7.79 24.57 9.37
C THR A 29 6.57 23.78 8.95
N THR A 30 5.40 24.35 9.20
CA THR A 30 4.11 23.90 8.70
C THR A 30 3.88 24.49 7.31
N THR A 31 3.33 23.72 6.39
CA THR A 31 3.04 24.18 5.02
C THR A 31 1.53 24.15 4.76
N VAL A 32 0.99 25.29 4.35
CA VAL A 32 -0.35 25.45 3.81
C VAL A 32 -0.25 26.11 2.43
N PHE A 33 -1.01 25.62 1.47
CA PHE A 33 -1.10 26.21 0.14
C PHE A 33 -2.56 26.35 -0.29
N GLU A 34 -2.81 27.18 -1.29
CA GLU A 34 -4.14 27.39 -1.85
C GLU A 34 -4.24 26.78 -3.26
N ALA A 35 -5.31 26.05 -3.50
CA ALA A 35 -5.66 25.55 -4.82
C ALA A 35 -7.18 25.54 -4.99
N ALA A 36 -7.66 25.98 -6.15
CA ALA A 36 -9.10 26.05 -6.47
C ALA A 36 -9.93 26.78 -5.40
N GLY A 37 -9.40 27.84 -4.78
CA GLY A 37 -10.05 28.60 -3.73
C GLY A 37 -10.14 27.91 -2.37
N ARG A 38 -9.38 26.82 -2.16
CA ARG A 38 -9.33 26.02 -0.94
C ARG A 38 -7.92 26.02 -0.34
N ARG A 39 -7.85 25.91 0.96
CA ARG A 39 -6.60 25.83 1.73
C ARG A 39 -6.29 24.38 2.08
N PHE A 40 -5.10 23.92 1.72
CA PHE A 40 -4.63 22.56 1.97
C PHE A 40 -3.41 22.57 2.85
N GLY A 41 -3.43 21.76 3.92
CA GLY A 41 -2.26 21.45 4.71
C GLY A 41 -1.48 20.27 4.12
N LEU A 42 -0.16 20.27 4.23
CA LEU A 42 0.69 19.22 3.68
C LEU A 42 1.56 18.62 4.78
N VAL A 43 1.55 17.29 4.89
CA VAL A 43 2.43 16.51 5.78
C VAL A 43 2.93 15.25 5.07
N VAL A 44 4.05 14.70 5.55
CA VAL A 44 4.67 13.52 4.94
C VAL A 44 4.85 12.42 5.98
N CYS A 45 4.17 11.30 5.74
CA CYS A 45 4.36 9.99 6.36
C CYS A 45 4.45 10.04 7.89
N GLU A 46 5.64 9.95 8.48
CA GLU A 46 5.87 9.91 9.94
C GLU A 46 5.22 11.09 10.68
N ASP A 47 5.11 12.25 10.05
CA ASP A 47 4.51 13.43 10.65
C ASP A 47 3.03 13.27 11.05
N VAL A 48 2.31 12.30 10.48
CA VAL A 48 0.95 11.97 10.89
C VAL A 48 0.92 11.09 12.15
N TRP A 49 2.02 10.34 12.41
CA TRP A 49 2.11 9.43 13.55
C TRP A 49 2.43 10.14 14.87
N VAL A 50 3.11 11.26 14.80
CA VAL A 50 3.53 12.05 15.97
C VAL A 50 2.57 13.20 16.25
N ASP A 51 2.59 13.68 17.49
CA ASP A 51 1.81 14.86 17.89
C ASP A 51 2.48 16.14 17.38
N GLY A 52 1.68 17.12 17.00
CA GLY A 52 2.14 18.44 16.58
C GLY A 52 1.86 18.76 15.11
N PRO A 53 2.52 18.13 14.11
CA PRO A 53 2.43 18.59 12.72
C PRO A 53 1.02 18.73 12.18
N VAL A 54 0.13 17.78 12.48
CA VAL A 54 -1.26 17.81 11.99
C VAL A 54 -2.11 18.81 12.76
N SER A 55 -1.96 18.91 14.08
CA SER A 55 -2.74 19.84 14.90
C SER A 55 -2.43 21.31 14.60
N GLU A 56 -1.22 21.61 14.10
CA GLU A 56 -0.82 22.94 13.64
C GLU A 56 -1.53 23.37 12.35
N LEU A 57 -2.20 22.46 11.65
CA LEU A 57 -2.95 22.70 10.40
C LEU A 57 -4.45 22.98 10.62
N ALA A 58 -4.84 23.35 11.82
CA ALA A 58 -6.23 23.73 12.09
C ALA A 58 -6.71 24.87 11.17
N GLY A 59 -7.96 24.77 10.70
CA GLY A 59 -8.57 25.79 9.85
C GLY A 59 -8.24 25.70 8.36
N VAL A 60 -7.67 24.56 7.89
CA VAL A 60 -7.57 24.23 6.46
C VAL A 60 -8.81 23.46 5.99
N ASP A 61 -9.08 23.46 4.68
CA ASP A 61 -10.20 22.73 4.09
C ASP A 61 -9.94 21.22 4.02
N ALA A 62 -8.67 20.80 3.88
CA ALA A 62 -8.23 19.41 4.01
C ALA A 62 -6.73 19.32 4.25
N ILE A 63 -6.30 18.19 4.84
CA ILE A 63 -4.90 17.85 5.06
C ILE A 63 -4.51 16.71 4.13
N LEU A 64 -3.44 16.91 3.36
CA LEU A 64 -2.89 15.92 2.43
C LEU A 64 -1.68 15.26 3.09
N VAL A 65 -1.75 13.94 3.27
CA VAL A 65 -0.68 13.13 3.86
C VAL A 65 -0.12 12.20 2.81
N LEU A 66 1.13 12.42 2.41
CA LEU A 66 1.82 11.61 1.41
C LEU A 66 2.66 10.54 2.10
N ASN A 67 2.44 9.28 1.77
CA ASN A 67 3.02 8.16 2.50
C ASN A 67 3.70 7.12 1.60
N GLY A 68 4.83 6.62 2.08
CA GLY A 68 5.41 5.35 1.71
C GLY A 68 5.38 4.41 2.93
N SER A 69 4.17 4.12 3.42
CA SER A 69 3.98 3.27 4.61
C SER A 69 3.90 1.81 4.19
N PRO A 70 4.89 0.95 4.57
CA PRO A 70 4.90 -0.45 4.17
C PRO A 70 3.71 -1.23 4.70
N PHE A 71 3.31 -2.25 3.94
CA PHE A 71 2.30 -3.22 4.36
C PHE A 71 2.81 -4.01 5.57
N GLU A 72 1.89 -4.25 6.47
CA GLU A 72 2.04 -5.10 7.65
C GLU A 72 0.65 -5.63 8.00
N ALA A 73 0.55 -6.90 8.33
CA ALA A 73 -0.73 -7.51 8.67
C ALA A 73 -1.43 -6.76 9.81
N GLY A 74 -2.67 -6.32 9.57
CA GLY A 74 -3.46 -5.54 10.53
C GLY A 74 -3.18 -4.03 10.58
N LYS A 75 -2.16 -3.52 9.90
CA LYS A 75 -1.76 -2.10 9.95
C LYS A 75 -2.80 -1.16 9.32
N SER A 76 -3.63 -1.64 8.41
CA SER A 76 -4.72 -0.85 7.80
C SER A 76 -5.65 -0.28 8.87
N ALA A 77 -6.09 -1.08 9.83
CA ALA A 77 -6.94 -0.63 10.95
C ALA A 77 -6.22 0.42 11.82
N VAL A 78 -4.94 0.19 12.13
CA VAL A 78 -4.13 1.13 12.92
C VAL A 78 -3.98 2.48 12.21
N ARG A 79 -3.72 2.47 10.89
CA ARG A 79 -3.65 3.70 10.08
C ARG A 79 -4.97 4.47 10.12
N ARG A 80 -6.11 3.79 9.94
CA ARG A 80 -7.43 4.44 9.97
C ARG A 80 -7.72 5.08 11.33
N GLU A 81 -7.49 4.37 12.41
CA GLU A 81 -7.71 4.89 13.76
C GLU A 81 -6.84 6.12 14.04
N LEU A 82 -5.57 6.04 13.69
CA LEU A 82 -4.63 7.16 13.81
C LEU A 82 -5.12 8.38 13.03
N VAL A 83 -5.40 8.21 11.73
CA VAL A 83 -5.80 9.32 10.86
C VAL A 83 -7.14 9.90 11.26
N ALA A 84 -8.09 9.08 11.72
CA ALA A 84 -9.35 9.53 12.29
C ALA A 84 -9.15 10.39 13.56
N ARG A 85 -8.20 10.02 14.41
CA ARG A 85 -7.82 10.84 15.57
C ARG A 85 -7.24 12.18 15.11
N ARG A 86 -6.32 12.17 14.14
CA ARG A 86 -5.69 13.38 13.61
C ARG A 86 -6.70 14.33 12.93
N ALA A 87 -7.67 13.80 12.21
CA ALA A 87 -8.74 14.58 11.62
C ALA A 87 -9.55 15.33 12.69
N ARG A 88 -9.90 14.64 13.78
CA ARG A 88 -10.60 15.27 14.92
C ARG A 88 -9.76 16.32 15.63
N GLU A 89 -8.46 16.07 15.81
CA GLU A 89 -7.52 17.02 16.44
C GLU A 89 -7.39 18.31 15.63
N ALA A 90 -7.31 18.20 14.30
CA ALA A 90 -7.22 19.36 13.40
C ALA A 90 -8.57 20.02 13.10
N GLY A 91 -9.68 19.31 13.31
CA GLY A 91 -11.01 19.75 12.88
C GLY A 91 -11.15 19.82 11.36
N ALA A 92 -10.36 19.03 10.62
CA ALA A 92 -10.30 19.06 9.15
C ALA A 92 -10.25 17.63 8.58
N PRO A 93 -10.81 17.40 7.37
CA PRO A 93 -10.67 16.14 6.66
C PRO A 93 -9.19 15.83 6.38
N VAL A 94 -8.85 14.53 6.42
CA VAL A 94 -7.49 14.05 6.11
C VAL A 94 -7.53 13.08 4.94
N CYS A 95 -6.78 13.40 3.89
CA CYS A 95 -6.55 12.56 2.72
C CYS A 95 -5.21 11.81 2.92
N TYR A 96 -5.28 10.54 3.27
CA TYR A 96 -4.13 9.66 3.44
C TYR A 96 -3.82 8.97 2.12
N VAL A 97 -2.77 9.41 1.44
CA VAL A 97 -2.32 8.85 0.16
C VAL A 97 -1.13 7.96 0.40
N ASN A 98 -1.20 6.68 0.03
CA ASN A 98 -0.14 5.71 0.24
C ASN A 98 0.38 5.13 -1.07
N LEU A 99 1.67 4.83 -1.09
CA LEU A 99 2.35 4.13 -2.18
C LEU A 99 1.74 2.73 -2.37
N VAL A 100 1.81 2.21 -3.61
CA VAL A 100 1.43 0.83 -3.93
C VAL A 100 2.55 0.12 -4.69
N GLY A 101 2.71 -1.18 -4.45
CA GLY A 101 3.66 -2.05 -5.17
C GLY A 101 4.79 -2.57 -4.30
N GLY A 102 5.71 -3.31 -4.92
CA GLY A 102 6.90 -3.87 -4.27
C GLY A 102 8.14 -3.01 -4.52
N GLN A 103 9.00 -2.89 -3.51
CA GLN A 103 10.31 -2.26 -3.59
C GLN A 103 11.28 -2.96 -2.65
N ASP A 104 12.30 -3.62 -3.20
CA ASP A 104 13.23 -4.47 -2.44
C ASP A 104 12.47 -5.47 -1.55
N ASP A 105 12.67 -5.44 -0.25
CA ASP A 105 12.00 -6.30 0.74
C ASP A 105 10.64 -5.74 1.20
N LEU A 106 10.20 -4.61 0.66
CA LEU A 106 9.01 -3.91 1.11
C LEU A 106 7.86 -4.05 0.11
N VAL A 107 6.66 -4.18 0.64
CA VAL A 107 5.42 -4.09 -0.11
C VAL A 107 4.59 -2.94 0.42
N PHE A 108 3.97 -2.20 -0.47
CA PHE A 108 3.06 -1.11 -0.17
C PHE A 108 1.67 -1.46 -0.68
N ASP A 109 0.71 -1.41 0.18
CA ASP A 109 -0.67 -1.84 -0.07
C ASP A 109 -1.54 -0.77 -0.74
N GLY A 110 -1.05 0.46 -0.90
CA GLY A 110 -1.89 1.55 -1.38
C GLY A 110 -3.05 1.79 -0.43
N ALA A 111 -4.24 1.36 -0.79
CA ALA A 111 -5.46 1.50 0.02
C ALA A 111 -5.64 2.93 0.57
N SER A 112 -5.27 3.92 -0.23
CA SER A 112 -5.42 5.34 0.10
C SER A 112 -6.85 5.65 0.51
N PHE A 113 -7.04 6.53 1.49
CA PHE A 113 -8.37 6.79 2.03
C PHE A 113 -8.52 8.24 2.50
N VAL A 114 -9.78 8.65 2.67
CA VAL A 114 -10.13 9.96 3.24
C VAL A 114 -11.04 9.75 4.43
N VAL A 115 -10.75 10.47 5.50
CA VAL A 115 -11.62 10.62 6.66
C VAL A 115 -12.15 12.04 6.76
N ALA A 116 -13.38 12.20 7.18
CA ALA A 116 -13.98 13.51 7.48
C ALA A 116 -13.40 14.09 8.79
N ALA A 117 -13.69 15.35 9.09
CA ALA A 117 -13.21 16.04 10.30
C ALA A 117 -13.61 15.37 11.61
N ASP A 118 -14.71 14.63 11.63
CA ASP A 118 -15.19 13.83 12.77
C ASP A 118 -14.51 12.46 12.87
N GLY A 119 -13.68 12.10 11.87
CA GLY A 119 -12.95 10.84 11.77
C GLY A 119 -13.71 9.73 11.07
N GLU A 120 -14.89 9.98 10.48
CA GLU A 120 -15.60 9.00 9.67
C GLU A 120 -14.86 8.72 8.36
N LEU A 121 -14.76 7.44 7.96
CA LEU A 121 -14.22 7.05 6.66
C LEU A 121 -15.22 7.40 5.57
N VAL A 122 -14.82 8.25 4.62
CA VAL A 122 -15.70 8.76 3.56
C VAL A 122 -15.27 8.36 2.14
N ALA A 123 -14.05 7.89 1.98
CA ALA A 123 -13.56 7.34 0.72
C ALA A 123 -12.40 6.37 0.96
N ARG A 124 -12.27 5.32 0.14
CA ARG A 124 -11.14 4.39 0.17
C ARG A 124 -10.90 3.78 -1.21
N ALA A 125 -9.65 3.81 -1.68
CA ALA A 125 -9.19 3.11 -2.85
C ALA A 125 -9.05 1.59 -2.59
N PRO A 126 -9.14 0.73 -3.61
CA PRO A 126 -8.81 -0.68 -3.48
C PRO A 126 -7.34 -0.87 -3.08
N ALA A 127 -7.06 -1.99 -2.39
CA ALA A 127 -5.70 -2.33 -1.96
C ALA A 127 -4.91 -3.07 -3.05
N PHE A 128 -3.57 -2.89 -3.06
CA PHE A 128 -2.58 -3.55 -3.92
C PHE A 128 -2.69 -3.25 -5.42
N VAL A 129 -3.44 -2.24 -5.81
CA VAL A 129 -3.55 -1.79 -7.20
C VAL A 129 -3.37 -0.28 -7.31
N GLU A 130 -2.82 0.18 -8.43
CA GLU A 130 -2.80 1.61 -8.75
C GLU A 130 -4.22 2.08 -9.02
N HIS A 131 -4.64 3.16 -8.36
CA HIS A 131 -5.99 3.66 -8.46
C HIS A 131 -6.06 5.19 -8.33
N LEU A 132 -6.92 5.82 -9.13
CA LEU A 132 -7.25 7.22 -9.01
C LEU A 132 -8.57 7.36 -8.23
N LEU A 133 -8.47 7.58 -6.92
CA LEU A 133 -9.63 7.83 -6.07
C LEU A 133 -10.13 9.27 -6.23
N LEU A 134 -11.33 9.43 -6.75
CA LEU A 134 -11.99 10.73 -6.84
C LEU A 134 -12.78 11.01 -5.56
N VAL A 135 -12.58 12.21 -5.03
CA VAL A 135 -13.24 12.65 -3.79
C VAL A 135 -13.80 14.04 -3.99
N ASP A 136 -15.10 14.18 -3.81
CA ASP A 136 -15.76 15.49 -3.80
C ASP A 136 -15.52 16.17 -2.45
N LEU A 137 -15.09 17.41 -2.50
CA LEU A 137 -14.89 18.26 -1.32
C LEU A 137 -15.91 19.43 -1.40
N PRO A 138 -17.15 19.26 -0.91
CA PRO A 138 -18.19 20.29 -1.04
C PRO A 138 -17.85 21.53 -0.20
N GLU A 139 -18.51 22.65 -0.48
CA GLU A 139 -18.38 23.87 0.35
C GLU A 139 -18.95 23.64 1.74
N ASP A 140 -20.10 22.95 1.80
CA ASP A 140 -20.76 22.59 3.04
C ASP A 140 -20.88 21.06 3.16
N GLY A 141 -20.49 20.55 4.32
CA GLY A 141 -20.59 19.13 4.66
C GLY A 141 -19.30 18.33 4.48
N PRO A 142 -19.33 17.02 4.77
CA PRO A 142 -18.16 16.17 4.70
C PRO A 142 -17.76 15.83 3.26
N PRO A 143 -16.48 15.49 3.02
CA PRO A 143 -16.04 14.90 1.77
C PRO A 143 -16.83 13.64 1.41
N ARG A 144 -16.90 13.29 0.12
CA ARG A 144 -17.62 12.12 -0.39
C ARG A 144 -16.83 11.42 -1.47
N GLY A 145 -16.78 10.09 -1.43
CA GLY A 145 -16.14 9.27 -2.45
C GLY A 145 -16.57 7.82 -2.36
N GLU A 146 -16.04 7.01 -3.23
CA GLU A 146 -16.26 5.58 -3.21
C GLU A 146 -15.47 4.94 -2.05
N ILE A 147 -16.06 3.93 -1.40
CA ILE A 147 -15.39 3.12 -0.38
C ILE A 147 -15.24 1.71 -0.94
N ALA A 148 -14.07 1.38 -1.48
CA ALA A 148 -13.76 0.04 -1.93
C ALA A 148 -13.77 -0.97 -0.76
N PRO A 149 -14.16 -2.23 -0.96
CA PRO A 149 -14.08 -3.25 0.07
C PRO A 149 -12.65 -3.50 0.53
N GLU A 150 -12.47 -3.81 1.80
CA GLU A 150 -11.17 -4.19 2.36
C GLU A 150 -11.00 -5.71 2.23
N PRO A 151 -9.87 -6.20 1.71
CA PRO A 151 -9.64 -7.63 1.64
C PRO A 151 -9.49 -8.22 3.04
N GLY A 152 -9.92 -9.48 3.21
CA GLY A 152 -9.71 -10.23 4.46
C GLY A 152 -8.22 -10.42 4.78
N PRO A 153 -7.89 -10.86 6.01
CA PRO A 153 -6.49 -10.98 6.45
C PRO A 153 -5.63 -11.88 5.55
N GLU A 154 -6.13 -13.05 5.19
CA GLU A 154 -5.44 -14.03 4.35
C GLU A 154 -5.27 -13.49 2.92
N ALA A 155 -6.33 -12.93 2.34
CA ALA A 155 -6.29 -12.31 1.02
C ALA A 155 -5.31 -11.13 0.99
N SER A 156 -5.20 -10.36 2.07
CA SER A 156 -4.25 -9.25 2.18
C SER A 156 -2.80 -9.76 2.13
N VAL A 157 -2.48 -10.83 2.86
CA VAL A 157 -1.13 -11.43 2.87
C VAL A 157 -0.81 -12.02 1.49
N TYR A 158 -1.75 -12.75 0.90
CA TYR A 158 -1.59 -13.31 -0.45
C TYR A 158 -1.29 -12.22 -1.48
N ARG A 159 -2.14 -11.18 -1.53
CA ARG A 159 -1.98 -10.04 -2.46
C ARG A 159 -0.67 -9.27 -2.21
N ALA A 160 -0.22 -9.18 -0.96
CA ALA A 160 1.08 -8.59 -0.66
C ALA A 160 2.23 -9.39 -1.26
N CYS A 161 2.21 -10.73 -1.16
CA CYS A 161 3.21 -11.59 -1.79
C CYS A 161 3.21 -11.45 -3.32
N VAL A 162 2.02 -11.45 -3.94
CA VAL A 162 1.86 -11.24 -5.38
C VAL A 162 2.41 -9.87 -5.80
N ALA A 163 2.03 -8.79 -5.10
CA ALA A 163 2.50 -7.43 -5.39
C ALA A 163 4.02 -7.29 -5.22
N GLY A 164 4.59 -7.92 -4.20
CA GLY A 164 6.04 -7.96 -3.96
C GLY A 164 6.78 -8.63 -5.11
N LEU A 165 6.36 -9.83 -5.49
CA LEU A 165 6.97 -10.57 -6.60
C LEU A 165 6.83 -9.82 -7.93
N ALA A 166 5.64 -9.30 -8.24
CA ALA A 166 5.39 -8.51 -9.45
C ALA A 166 6.25 -7.24 -9.50
N GLY A 167 6.38 -6.54 -8.37
CA GLY A 167 7.21 -5.34 -8.25
C GLY A 167 8.69 -5.65 -8.46
N TYR A 168 9.19 -6.69 -7.80
CA TYR A 168 10.58 -7.14 -7.93
C TYR A 168 10.90 -7.55 -9.38
N ALA A 169 10.11 -8.43 -9.98
CA ALA A 169 10.33 -8.90 -11.33
C ALA A 169 10.34 -7.75 -12.35
N ARG A 170 9.33 -6.89 -12.32
CA ARG A 170 9.20 -5.77 -13.26
C ARG A 170 10.35 -4.76 -13.13
N LYS A 171 10.71 -4.37 -11.91
CA LYS A 171 11.78 -3.38 -11.67
C LYS A 171 13.17 -3.89 -12.05
N ASN A 172 13.39 -5.19 -11.94
CA ASN A 172 14.65 -5.83 -12.36
C ASN A 172 14.64 -6.32 -13.83
N GLY A 173 13.56 -6.12 -14.56
CA GLY A 173 13.45 -6.50 -15.97
C GLY A 173 13.26 -8.00 -16.21
N PHE A 174 12.90 -8.77 -15.19
CA PHE A 174 12.58 -10.19 -15.34
C PHE A 174 11.20 -10.35 -15.98
N ARG A 175 11.14 -11.11 -17.04
CA ARG A 175 9.90 -11.39 -17.79
C ARG A 175 9.25 -12.69 -17.37
N SER A 176 10.00 -13.61 -16.81
CA SER A 176 9.55 -14.93 -16.40
C SER A 176 10.28 -15.37 -15.14
N VAL A 177 9.68 -16.33 -14.45
CA VAL A 177 10.26 -16.99 -13.27
C VAL A 177 10.22 -18.50 -13.44
N ALA A 178 11.16 -19.18 -12.82
CA ALA A 178 11.18 -20.64 -12.72
C ALA A 178 11.18 -21.05 -11.26
N LEU A 179 10.43 -22.10 -10.93
CA LEU A 179 10.39 -22.65 -9.56
C LEU A 179 10.35 -24.18 -9.59
N GLY A 180 10.89 -24.79 -8.54
CA GLY A 180 10.79 -26.24 -8.35
C GLY A 180 9.40 -26.63 -7.88
N LEU A 181 8.77 -27.59 -8.57
CA LEU A 181 7.52 -28.21 -8.16
C LEU A 181 7.80 -29.55 -7.48
N SER A 182 7.45 -29.66 -6.20
CA SER A 182 7.68 -30.84 -5.38
C SER A 182 6.44 -31.76 -5.27
N GLY A 183 5.29 -31.33 -5.82
CA GLY A 183 4.00 -31.93 -5.54
C GLY A 183 3.41 -31.57 -4.16
N GLY A 184 4.09 -30.69 -3.39
CA GLY A 184 3.60 -30.20 -2.09
C GLY A 184 2.85 -28.87 -2.22
N ILE A 185 1.97 -28.61 -1.25
CA ILE A 185 1.11 -27.42 -1.22
C ILE A 185 1.91 -26.11 -1.27
N ASP A 186 3.07 -26.03 -0.65
CA ASP A 186 3.89 -24.82 -0.61
C ASP A 186 4.37 -24.43 -2.00
N SER A 187 4.90 -25.41 -2.78
CA SER A 187 5.34 -25.15 -4.15
C SER A 187 4.18 -24.83 -5.09
N ALA A 188 3.02 -25.45 -4.88
CA ALA A 188 1.80 -25.14 -5.64
C ALA A 188 1.32 -23.72 -5.33
N LEU A 189 1.29 -23.30 -4.06
CA LEU A 189 0.92 -21.94 -3.66
C LEU A 189 1.88 -20.89 -4.25
N VAL A 190 3.19 -21.14 -4.22
CA VAL A 190 4.18 -20.24 -4.83
C VAL A 190 3.99 -20.15 -6.34
N ALA A 191 3.66 -21.26 -7.01
CA ALA A 191 3.36 -21.27 -8.45
C ALA A 191 2.11 -20.42 -8.77
N ALA A 192 1.06 -20.54 -7.96
CA ALA A 192 -0.15 -19.74 -8.12
C ALA A 192 0.13 -18.25 -7.91
N MET A 193 0.87 -17.87 -6.85
CA MET A 193 1.30 -16.49 -6.62
C MET A 193 2.13 -15.93 -7.78
N ALA A 194 3.00 -16.76 -8.36
CA ALA A 194 3.82 -16.37 -9.50
C ALA A 194 2.96 -16.14 -10.75
N ALA A 195 1.96 -17.00 -10.98
CA ALA A 195 1.03 -16.86 -12.07
C ALA A 195 0.16 -15.61 -11.96
N ASP A 196 -0.32 -15.28 -10.74
CA ASP A 196 -1.06 -14.05 -10.50
C ASP A 196 -0.18 -12.79 -10.63
N ALA A 197 1.12 -12.90 -10.31
CA ALA A 197 2.04 -11.78 -10.40
C ALA A 197 2.51 -11.46 -11.82
N LEU A 198 2.71 -12.47 -12.68
CA LEU A 198 3.40 -12.34 -13.97
C LEU A 198 2.61 -12.88 -15.17
N GLY A 199 1.51 -13.57 -14.95
CA GLY A 199 0.79 -14.36 -15.92
C GLY A 199 1.33 -15.80 -15.98
N GLY A 200 0.44 -16.78 -16.09
CA GLY A 200 0.82 -18.20 -16.07
C GLY A 200 1.80 -18.59 -17.17
N GLU A 201 1.72 -17.94 -18.32
CA GLU A 201 2.63 -18.15 -19.46
C GLU A 201 4.09 -17.73 -19.17
N ASN A 202 4.31 -16.96 -18.13
CA ASN A 202 5.63 -16.47 -17.70
C ASN A 202 6.18 -17.25 -16.51
N VAL A 203 5.52 -18.35 -16.12
CA VAL A 203 5.94 -19.18 -14.97
C VAL A 203 6.32 -20.57 -15.47
N VAL A 204 7.55 -20.99 -15.15
CA VAL A 204 8.08 -22.30 -15.53
C VAL A 204 8.21 -23.16 -14.27
N GLY A 205 7.34 -24.18 -14.17
CA GLY A 205 7.46 -25.23 -13.16
C GLY A 205 8.52 -26.27 -13.56
N VAL A 206 9.42 -26.60 -12.67
CA VAL A 206 10.46 -27.62 -12.88
C VAL A 206 10.26 -28.76 -11.88
N ALA A 207 9.79 -29.91 -12.37
CA ALA A 207 9.79 -31.12 -11.56
C ALA A 207 11.23 -31.68 -11.44
N MET A 208 11.67 -31.98 -10.22
CA MET A 208 13.00 -32.52 -9.93
C MET A 208 12.89 -33.90 -9.27
N PRO A 209 12.47 -34.94 -10.02
CA PRO A 209 12.27 -36.25 -9.46
C PRO A 209 13.60 -36.86 -8.97
N SER A 210 13.56 -37.53 -7.83
CA SER A 210 14.65 -38.30 -7.30
C SER A 210 14.24 -39.77 -7.10
N ARG A 211 15.20 -40.66 -6.87
CA ARG A 211 14.91 -42.07 -6.54
C ARG A 211 14.08 -42.22 -5.24
N PHE A 212 13.90 -41.17 -4.48
CA PHE A 212 13.12 -41.15 -3.24
C PHE A 212 11.77 -40.43 -3.39
N SER A 213 11.48 -39.84 -4.57
CA SER A 213 10.20 -39.20 -4.82
C SER A 213 9.10 -40.26 -4.93
N SER A 214 7.96 -39.99 -4.26
CA SER A 214 6.79 -40.86 -4.39
C SER A 214 6.12 -40.65 -5.76
N GLN A 215 5.47 -41.68 -6.30
CA GLN A 215 4.71 -41.53 -7.56
C GLN A 215 3.63 -40.46 -7.41
N HIS A 216 2.94 -40.41 -6.29
CA HIS A 216 1.93 -39.41 -5.98
C HIS A 216 2.47 -37.98 -6.10
N SER A 217 3.66 -37.71 -5.56
CA SER A 217 4.29 -36.37 -5.66
C SER A 217 4.67 -36.00 -7.10
N LEU A 218 4.98 -36.98 -7.94
CA LEU A 218 5.27 -36.75 -9.36
C LEU A 218 3.98 -36.43 -10.12
N ASP A 219 2.94 -37.23 -9.90
CA ASP A 219 1.64 -37.03 -10.51
C ASP A 219 1.06 -35.66 -10.12
N ASP A 220 1.11 -35.28 -8.84
CA ASP A 220 0.69 -33.96 -8.34
C ASP A 220 1.50 -32.81 -8.95
N ALA A 221 2.79 -33.00 -9.20
CA ALA A 221 3.62 -31.97 -9.82
C ALA A 221 3.30 -31.77 -11.31
N GLU A 222 2.92 -32.85 -12.03
CA GLU A 222 2.48 -32.81 -13.42
C GLU A 222 1.06 -32.23 -13.57
N GLU A 223 0.18 -32.52 -12.61
CA GLU A 223 -1.20 -32.05 -12.60
C GLU A 223 -1.34 -30.61 -12.04
N ALA A 224 -0.30 -30.06 -11.37
CA ALA A 224 -0.35 -28.72 -10.82
C ALA A 224 -0.52 -27.65 -11.95
N PRO A 225 -1.72 -27.16 -12.23
CA PRO A 225 -1.88 -26.14 -13.25
C PRO A 225 -1.28 -24.84 -12.72
N VAL A 226 -0.38 -24.25 -13.48
CA VAL A 226 0.06 -22.87 -13.24
C VAL A 226 -1.02 -21.94 -13.80
N VAL A 227 -2.14 -21.90 -13.09
CA VAL A 227 -3.30 -21.06 -13.46
C VAL A 227 -3.45 -20.00 -12.37
N PRO A 228 -3.68 -18.73 -12.73
CA PRO A 228 -4.01 -17.69 -11.77
C PRO A 228 -5.21 -18.12 -10.90
N LEU A 229 -5.13 -17.94 -9.59
CA LEU A 229 -6.23 -18.25 -8.67
C LEU A 229 -7.40 -17.26 -8.79
N GLY A 230 -7.20 -16.18 -9.56
CA GLY A 230 -8.20 -15.14 -9.75
C GLY A 230 -8.44 -14.29 -8.50
N ASP A 231 -9.49 -13.49 -8.54
CA ASP A 231 -9.89 -12.69 -7.39
C ASP A 231 -10.47 -13.61 -6.31
N LEU A 232 -9.77 -13.72 -5.21
CA LEU A 232 -10.30 -14.31 -3.98
C LEU A 232 -11.34 -13.33 -3.41
N GLU A 233 -12.62 -13.66 -3.60
CA GLU A 233 -13.74 -12.96 -2.97
C GLU A 233 -13.75 -13.12 -1.44
#